data_e40f06bc6665bdaffb021737275cfb96
#
_entry.id   e40f06bc6665bdaffb021737275cfb96
#
_cell.length_a   1.000
_cell.length_b   1.000
_cell.length_c   1.000
_cell.angle_alpha   90.00
_cell.angle_beta   90.00
_cell.angle_gamma   90.00
#
_symmetry.space_group_name_H-M   'P 1'
#
loop_
_entity.id
_entity.type
_entity.pdbx_description
1 polymer ?
#
loop_
_entity_poly.entity_id
_entity_poly.type
_entity_poly.pdbx_seq_one_letter_code
_entity_poly.pdbx_strand_id
1 'polypeptide(L)'
;MVKGLYQKWLEDDNLVLLQGWKRNGLTDEQIAHNMGISVYTLSRWKSQHPQIGQALKVGREVANFIVERKLFQKAIDGNTTAMIFWLKNNWRDKYNDSELSPEERKLAKARSRKTNAEANIAEFKAQMLKDGGTDVEEKLDRIMDELISESSKENNNDD
;
A
#
# COMPACT_ATOMS: atom_id res chain seq x y z
N MET A 1 12.89 -40.80 -3.44
CA MET A 1 12.57 -39.46 -3.95
C MET A 1 13.33 -38.43 -3.12
N VAL A 2 14.15 -37.61 -3.77
CA VAL A 2 14.86 -36.52 -3.08
C VAL A 2 13.78 -35.50 -2.66
N LYS A 3 13.51 -35.37 -1.35
CA LYS A 3 12.61 -34.34 -0.83
C LYS A 3 13.15 -32.98 -1.27
N GLY A 4 12.30 -32.17 -1.90
CA GLY A 4 12.69 -30.81 -2.29
C GLY A 4 13.13 -30.00 -1.07
N LEU A 5 14.13 -29.13 -1.23
CA LEU A 5 14.73 -28.38 -0.12
C LEU A 5 13.67 -27.60 0.71
N TYR A 6 12.58 -27.17 0.09
CA TYR A 6 11.47 -26.47 0.74
C TYR A 6 10.68 -27.36 1.71
N GLN A 7 10.60 -28.67 1.48
CA GLN A 7 9.79 -29.60 2.30
C GLN A 7 10.29 -29.63 3.74
N LYS A 8 11.61 -29.53 3.95
CA LYS A 8 12.18 -29.37 5.27
C LYS A 8 11.61 -28.15 6.01
N TRP A 9 11.39 -27.05 5.28
CA TRP A 9 10.90 -25.79 5.87
C TRP A 9 9.38 -25.73 6.02
N LEU A 10 8.68 -26.80 5.67
CA LEU A 10 7.25 -26.99 5.95
C LEU A 10 6.99 -27.82 7.21
N GLU A 11 8.03 -28.38 7.80
CA GLU A 11 7.93 -29.07 9.07
C GLU A 11 7.67 -28.05 10.21
N ASP A 12 6.85 -28.42 11.20
CA ASP A 12 6.39 -27.51 12.25
C ASP A 12 7.56 -26.85 13.01
N ASP A 13 8.60 -27.60 13.37
CA ASP A 13 9.78 -27.07 14.05
C ASP A 13 10.49 -25.97 13.22
N ASN A 14 10.58 -26.16 11.94
CA ASN A 14 11.20 -25.19 11.04
C ASN A 14 10.31 -23.97 10.79
N LEU A 15 8.99 -24.13 10.77
CA LEU A 15 8.05 -23.00 10.73
C LEU A 15 8.15 -22.17 12.02
N VAL A 16 8.24 -22.79 13.18
CA VAL A 16 8.48 -22.12 14.46
C VAL A 16 9.81 -21.37 14.45
N LEU A 17 10.86 -21.97 13.87
CA LEU A 17 12.17 -21.33 13.72
C LEU A 17 12.11 -20.08 12.84
N LEU A 18 11.43 -20.16 11.68
CA LEU A 18 11.20 -19.02 10.79
C LEU A 18 10.44 -17.88 11.48
N GLN A 19 9.38 -18.23 12.22
CA GLN A 19 8.63 -17.29 13.05
C GLN A 19 9.52 -16.61 14.09
N GLY A 20 10.36 -17.40 14.78
CA GLY A 20 11.31 -16.91 15.79
C GLY A 20 12.34 -15.94 15.20
N TRP A 21 12.93 -16.26 14.07
CA TRP A 21 13.88 -15.37 13.38
C TRP A 21 13.23 -14.04 13.01
N LYS A 22 12.03 -14.07 12.45
CA LYS A 22 11.32 -12.85 12.06
C LYS A 22 10.88 -12.03 13.27
N ARG A 23 10.44 -12.67 14.34
CA ARG A 23 10.13 -12.04 15.64
C ARG A 23 11.34 -11.32 16.23
N ASN A 24 12.53 -11.88 16.05
CA ASN A 24 13.79 -11.29 16.51
C ASN A 24 14.33 -10.21 15.56
N GLY A 25 13.58 -9.83 14.55
CA GLY A 25 13.89 -8.72 13.66
C GLY A 25 14.80 -9.05 12.47
N LEU A 26 15.09 -10.34 12.20
CA LEU A 26 15.91 -10.70 11.05
C LEU A 26 15.24 -10.24 9.74
N THR A 27 16.08 -9.72 8.83
CA THR A 27 15.64 -9.38 7.47
C THR A 27 15.42 -10.63 6.63
N ASP A 28 14.74 -10.49 5.49
CA ASP A 28 14.52 -11.62 4.58
C ASP A 28 15.85 -12.14 4.00
N GLU A 29 16.86 -11.26 3.82
CA GLU A 29 18.22 -11.62 3.42
C GLU A 29 18.90 -12.52 4.46
N GLN A 30 18.83 -12.12 5.75
CA GLN A 30 19.43 -12.87 6.84
C GLN A 30 18.73 -14.23 7.03
N ILE A 31 17.41 -14.26 6.87
CA ILE A 31 16.63 -15.50 6.96
C ILE A 31 17.00 -16.43 5.78
N ALA A 32 17.04 -15.91 4.55
CA ALA A 32 17.45 -16.69 3.38
C ALA A 32 18.86 -17.23 3.53
N HIS A 33 19.80 -16.43 4.05
CA HIS A 33 21.16 -16.86 4.34
C HIS A 33 21.16 -18.02 5.36
N ASN A 34 20.43 -17.91 6.47
CA ASN A 34 20.32 -18.96 7.48
C ASN A 34 19.67 -20.25 6.93
N MET A 35 18.79 -20.11 5.96
CA MET A 35 18.17 -21.24 5.26
C MET A 35 19.08 -21.88 4.20
N GLY A 36 20.20 -21.23 3.84
CA GLY A 36 21.10 -21.64 2.77
C GLY A 36 20.51 -21.46 1.36
N ILE A 37 19.65 -20.46 1.17
CA ILE A 37 18.98 -20.16 -0.11
C ILE A 37 19.15 -18.68 -0.49
N SER A 38 18.81 -18.35 -1.73
CA SER A 38 18.76 -16.95 -2.15
C SER A 38 17.48 -16.25 -1.67
N VAL A 39 17.53 -14.93 -1.51
CA VAL A 39 16.35 -14.09 -1.19
C VAL A 39 15.23 -14.26 -2.21
N TYR A 40 15.60 -14.41 -3.49
CA TYR A 40 14.65 -14.70 -4.57
C TYR A 40 13.91 -16.02 -4.33
N THR A 41 14.64 -17.07 -3.92
CA THR A 41 14.05 -18.37 -3.59
C THR A 41 13.10 -18.27 -2.40
N LEU A 42 13.49 -17.53 -1.35
CA LEU A 42 12.62 -17.27 -0.19
C LEU A 42 11.35 -16.53 -0.60
N SER A 43 11.45 -15.48 -1.41
CA SER A 43 10.30 -14.73 -1.92
C SER A 43 9.34 -15.63 -2.71
N ARG A 44 9.88 -16.48 -3.59
CA ARG A 44 9.08 -17.46 -4.33
C ARG A 44 8.39 -18.47 -3.41
N TRP A 45 9.09 -18.98 -2.40
CA TRP A 45 8.52 -19.93 -1.43
C TRP A 45 7.43 -19.30 -0.56
N LYS A 46 7.56 -18.04 -0.19
CA LYS A 46 6.49 -17.29 0.51
C LYS A 46 5.18 -17.26 -0.28
N SER A 47 5.28 -17.20 -1.61
CA SER A 47 4.09 -17.19 -2.50
C SER A 47 3.57 -18.59 -2.79
N GLN A 48 4.46 -19.59 -2.96
CA GLN A 48 4.09 -20.96 -3.33
C GLN A 48 3.67 -21.81 -2.12
N HIS A 49 4.18 -21.49 -0.92
CA HIS A 49 3.96 -22.25 0.31
C HIS A 49 3.38 -21.31 1.40
N PRO A 50 2.05 -21.22 1.51
CA PRO A 50 1.38 -20.29 2.44
C PRO A 50 1.84 -20.43 3.89
N GLN A 51 2.24 -21.63 4.34
CA GLN A 51 2.73 -21.90 5.68
C GLN A 51 4.02 -21.10 5.98
N ILE A 52 4.96 -21.05 5.05
CA ILE A 52 6.21 -20.26 5.18
C ILE A 52 5.87 -18.76 5.25
N GLY A 53 5.00 -18.29 4.33
CA GLY A 53 4.54 -16.91 4.33
C GLY A 53 3.86 -16.53 5.65
N GLN A 54 2.99 -17.40 6.16
CA GLN A 54 2.27 -17.18 7.41
C GLN A 54 3.20 -17.18 8.64
N ALA A 55 4.15 -18.10 8.73
CA ALA A 55 5.12 -18.13 9.81
C ALA A 55 5.92 -16.82 9.89
N LEU A 56 6.43 -16.33 8.76
CA LEU A 56 7.15 -15.07 8.70
C LEU A 56 6.25 -13.87 9.01
N LYS A 57 4.99 -13.89 8.56
CA LYS A 57 4.00 -12.84 8.86
C LYS A 57 3.74 -12.76 10.37
N VAL A 58 3.42 -13.88 11.01
CA VAL A 58 3.17 -13.95 12.46
C VAL A 58 4.39 -13.46 13.24
N GLY A 59 5.60 -13.89 12.88
CA GLY A 59 6.82 -13.41 13.53
C GLY A 59 6.98 -11.89 13.45
N ARG A 60 6.71 -11.30 12.30
CA ARG A 60 6.74 -9.83 12.09
C ARG A 60 5.66 -9.11 12.92
N GLU A 61 4.46 -9.64 12.98
CA GLU A 61 3.36 -9.06 13.77
C GLU A 61 3.72 -9.02 15.26
N VAL A 62 4.34 -10.07 15.79
CA VAL A 62 4.83 -10.10 17.18
C VAL A 62 5.93 -9.05 17.39
N ALA A 63 6.88 -8.91 16.46
CA ALA A 63 7.92 -7.89 16.55
C ALA A 63 7.32 -6.47 16.55
N ASN A 64 6.36 -6.20 15.64
CA ASN A 64 5.66 -4.92 15.58
C ASN A 64 4.91 -4.62 16.87
N PHE A 65 4.21 -5.60 17.44
CA PHE A 65 3.51 -5.46 18.71
C PHE A 65 4.44 -5.09 19.88
N ILE A 66 5.64 -5.68 19.91
CA ILE A 66 6.66 -5.33 20.94
C ILE A 66 7.11 -3.87 20.78
N VAL A 67 7.36 -3.42 19.55
CA VAL A 67 7.76 -2.03 19.26
C VAL A 67 6.63 -1.06 19.60
N GLU A 68 5.40 -1.37 19.19
CA GLU A 68 4.21 -0.59 19.48
C GLU A 68 3.98 -0.42 20.98
N ARG A 69 4.10 -1.51 21.74
CA ARG A 69 4.03 -1.47 23.21
C ARG A 69 5.11 -0.56 23.80
N LYS A 70 6.34 -0.60 23.30
CA LYS A 70 7.43 0.27 23.76
C LYS A 70 7.20 1.74 23.40
N LEU A 71 6.65 2.01 22.21
CA LEU A 71 6.25 3.35 21.80
C LEU A 71 5.17 3.90 22.73
N PHE A 72 4.12 3.12 22.98
CA PHE A 72 3.05 3.47 23.91
C PHE A 72 3.58 3.76 25.33
N GLN A 73 4.46 2.90 25.84
CA GLN A 73 5.07 3.12 27.13
C GLN A 73 5.87 4.43 27.19
N LYS A 74 6.68 4.71 26.18
CA LYS A 74 7.41 5.99 26.06
C LYS A 74 6.47 7.19 26.02
N ALA A 75 5.33 7.06 25.36
CA ALA A 75 4.35 8.13 25.30
C ALA A 75 3.77 8.42 26.71
N ILE A 76 3.41 7.36 27.47
CA ILE A 76 2.91 7.49 28.85
C ILE A 76 3.98 8.09 29.77
N ASP A 77 5.25 7.71 29.60
CA ASP A 77 6.38 8.19 30.39
C ASP A 77 6.76 9.67 30.10
N GLY A 78 5.96 10.36 29.27
CA GLY A 78 6.10 11.81 29.03
C GLY A 78 6.93 12.20 27.79
N ASN A 79 7.28 11.26 26.92
CA ASN A 79 7.99 11.59 25.68
C ASN A 79 7.01 12.23 24.67
N THR A 80 7.12 13.54 24.46
CA THR A 80 6.22 14.33 23.61
C THR A 80 6.20 13.82 22.15
N THR A 81 7.34 13.44 21.59
CA THR A 81 7.41 12.88 20.23
C THR A 81 6.63 11.58 20.11
N ALA A 82 6.78 10.68 21.09
CA ALA A 82 6.04 9.42 21.12
C ALA A 82 4.53 9.64 21.31
N MET A 83 4.14 10.63 22.15
CA MET A 83 2.73 11.03 22.33
C MET A 83 2.13 11.51 21.01
N ILE A 84 2.78 12.46 20.36
CA ILE A 84 2.32 13.01 19.08
C ILE A 84 2.20 11.89 18.03
N PHE A 85 3.23 11.05 17.91
CA PHE A 85 3.21 9.94 16.95
C PHE A 85 2.06 8.98 17.25
N TRP A 86 1.86 8.59 18.52
CA TRP A 86 0.79 7.70 18.93
C TRP A 86 -0.59 8.29 18.61
N LEU A 87 -0.85 9.52 19.02
CA LEU A 87 -2.14 10.19 18.84
C LEU A 87 -2.47 10.39 17.36
N LYS A 88 -1.50 10.80 16.54
CA LYS A 88 -1.70 10.98 15.09
C LYS A 88 -2.02 9.68 14.35
N ASN A 89 -1.49 8.56 14.81
CA ASN A 89 -1.72 7.27 14.15
C ASN A 89 -2.95 6.54 14.68
N ASN A 90 -3.22 6.60 15.99
CA ASN A 90 -4.30 5.85 16.61
C ASN A 90 -5.59 6.67 16.77
N TRP A 91 -5.51 8.01 16.73
CA TRP A 91 -6.66 8.89 16.86
C TRP A 91 -6.63 10.00 15.81
N ARG A 92 -6.52 9.56 14.59
CA ARG A 92 -6.29 10.41 13.42
C ARG A 92 -7.36 11.47 13.22
N ASP A 93 -8.62 11.14 13.50
CA ASP A 93 -9.75 12.06 13.32
C ASP A 93 -9.67 13.27 14.25
N LYS A 94 -8.98 13.13 15.40
CA LYS A 94 -8.86 14.18 16.40
C LYS A 94 -7.53 14.93 16.36
N TYR A 95 -6.44 14.24 15.95
CA TYR A 95 -5.07 14.76 16.04
C TYR A 95 -4.35 14.83 14.70
N ASN A 96 -5.11 14.93 13.60
CA ASN A 96 -4.52 15.09 12.28
C ASN A 96 -4.20 16.56 12.01
N ASP A 97 -2.91 16.92 11.85
CA ASP A 97 -2.47 18.28 11.52
C ASP A 97 -2.87 18.71 10.10
N SER A 98 -3.32 17.79 9.27
CA SER A 98 -3.75 18.03 7.89
C SER A 98 -5.26 17.93 7.71
N GLU A 99 -6.04 18.33 8.71
CA GLU A 99 -7.44 18.60 8.46
C GLU A 99 -7.56 19.85 7.60
N LEU A 100 -7.51 19.62 6.29
CA LEU A 100 -8.02 20.60 5.35
C LEU A 100 -9.45 20.92 5.78
N SER A 101 -9.77 22.19 5.94
CA SER A 101 -11.14 22.62 6.15
C SER A 101 -12.05 22.03 5.07
N PRO A 102 -13.35 21.92 5.27
CA PRO A 102 -14.27 21.45 4.23
C PRO A 102 -14.07 22.17 2.89
N GLU A 103 -13.75 23.47 2.94
CA GLU A 103 -13.46 24.30 1.78
C GLU A 103 -12.14 23.91 1.11
N GLU A 104 -11.08 23.68 1.88
CA GLU A 104 -9.79 23.24 1.38
C GLU A 104 -9.87 21.83 0.80
N ARG A 105 -10.67 20.92 1.36
CA ARG A 105 -10.94 19.58 0.79
C ARG A 105 -11.66 19.70 -0.55
N LYS A 106 -12.66 20.57 -0.66
CA LYS A 106 -13.34 20.85 -1.93
C LYS A 106 -12.37 21.42 -2.97
N LEU A 107 -11.54 22.38 -2.56
CA LEU A 107 -10.53 22.98 -3.44
C LEU A 107 -9.48 21.98 -3.89
N ALA A 108 -8.98 21.12 -2.98
CA ALA A 108 -8.02 20.07 -3.29
C ALA A 108 -8.61 19.04 -4.27
N LYS A 109 -9.87 18.62 -4.07
CA LYS A 109 -10.60 17.75 -5.01
C LYS A 109 -10.77 18.42 -6.37
N ALA A 110 -11.17 19.69 -6.41
CA ALA A 110 -11.34 20.42 -7.66
C ALA A 110 -10.02 20.58 -8.42
N ARG A 111 -8.91 20.86 -7.73
CA ARG A 111 -7.56 20.91 -8.34
C ARG A 111 -7.15 19.55 -8.90
N SER A 112 -7.35 18.47 -8.16
CA SER A 112 -7.05 17.12 -8.63
C SER A 112 -7.85 16.75 -9.88
N ARG A 113 -9.14 17.07 -9.91
CA ARG A 113 -10.00 16.87 -11.11
C ARG A 113 -9.51 17.67 -12.31
N LYS A 114 -9.16 18.94 -12.08
CA LYS A 114 -8.61 19.80 -13.15
C LYS A 114 -7.32 19.21 -13.72
N THR A 115 -6.39 18.81 -12.86
CA THR A 115 -5.11 18.21 -13.30
C THR A 115 -5.32 16.91 -14.06
N ASN A 116 -6.25 16.06 -13.62
CA ASN A 116 -6.59 14.82 -14.34
C ASN A 116 -7.23 15.11 -15.71
N ALA A 117 -8.14 16.08 -15.78
CA ALA A 117 -8.74 16.50 -17.06
C ALA A 117 -7.70 17.08 -18.02
N GLU A 118 -6.78 17.91 -17.54
CA GLU A 118 -5.68 18.45 -18.34
C GLU A 118 -4.73 17.35 -18.84
N ALA A 119 -4.45 16.33 -18.00
CA ALA A 119 -3.65 15.15 -18.38
C ALA A 119 -4.35 14.35 -19.48
N ASN A 120 -5.64 14.07 -19.33
CA ASN A 120 -6.44 13.34 -20.32
C ASN A 120 -6.50 14.10 -21.67
N ILE A 121 -6.67 15.43 -21.62
CA ILE A 121 -6.63 16.27 -22.83
C ILE A 121 -5.25 16.24 -23.49
N ALA A 122 -4.17 16.26 -22.70
CA ALA A 122 -2.82 16.20 -23.23
C ALA A 122 -2.51 14.83 -23.87
N GLU A 123 -2.92 13.73 -23.24
CA GLU A 123 -2.83 12.38 -23.80
C GLU A 123 -3.62 12.26 -25.11
N PHE A 124 -4.84 12.76 -25.12
CA PHE A 124 -5.68 12.76 -26.30
C PHE A 124 -5.05 13.54 -27.45
N LYS A 125 -4.55 14.77 -27.18
CA LYS A 125 -3.83 15.57 -28.19
C LYS A 125 -2.60 14.84 -28.73
N ALA A 126 -1.84 14.17 -27.85
CA ALA A 126 -0.67 13.40 -28.25
C ALA A 126 -1.05 12.20 -29.14
N GLN A 127 -2.18 11.56 -28.85
CA GLN A 127 -2.69 10.44 -29.64
C GLN A 127 -3.20 10.89 -31.01
N MET A 128 -3.90 12.03 -31.08
CA MET A 128 -4.35 12.62 -32.32
C MET A 128 -3.20 13.00 -33.27
N LEU A 129 -2.11 13.53 -32.72
CA LEU A 129 -0.91 13.84 -33.50
C LEU A 129 -0.22 12.58 -34.06
N LYS A 130 -0.32 11.45 -33.36
CA LYS A 130 0.21 10.14 -33.81
C LYS A 130 -0.65 9.50 -34.89
N ASP A 131 -1.96 9.63 -34.79
CA ASP A 131 -2.93 8.97 -35.68
C ASP A 131 -3.21 9.76 -37.00
N GLY A 132 -2.47 10.84 -37.27
CA GLY A 132 -2.53 11.57 -38.53
C GLY A 132 -3.82 12.35 -38.77
N GLY A 133 -4.58 12.66 -37.74
CA GLY A 133 -5.70 13.63 -37.81
C GLY A 133 -6.97 13.15 -38.51
N THR A 134 -7.11 11.88 -38.83
CA THR A 134 -8.35 11.32 -39.40
C THR A 134 -9.29 10.97 -38.25
N ASP A 135 -10.42 11.63 -38.21
CA ASP A 135 -11.55 11.40 -37.28
C ASP A 135 -11.56 12.22 -35.97
N VAL A 136 -11.29 13.52 -36.11
CA VAL A 136 -11.23 14.45 -34.96
C VAL A 136 -12.62 14.72 -34.38
N GLU A 137 -13.62 14.89 -35.22
CA GLU A 137 -14.98 15.26 -34.80
C GLU A 137 -15.66 14.11 -34.01
N GLU A 138 -15.62 12.90 -34.53
CA GLU A 138 -16.24 11.74 -33.87
C GLU A 138 -15.60 11.39 -32.48
N LYS A 139 -14.30 11.61 -32.35
CA LYS A 139 -13.58 11.42 -31.10
C LYS A 139 -13.86 12.54 -30.10
N LEU A 140 -14.02 13.76 -30.55
CA LEU A 140 -14.39 14.91 -29.73
C LEU A 140 -15.80 14.75 -29.16
N ASP A 141 -16.75 14.31 -29.98
CA ASP A 141 -18.13 14.05 -29.58
C ASP A 141 -18.20 12.96 -28.51
N ARG A 142 -17.44 11.86 -28.65
CA ARG A 142 -17.37 10.79 -27.62
C ARG A 142 -16.85 11.30 -26.28
N ILE A 143 -15.83 12.16 -26.28
CA ILE A 143 -15.27 12.75 -25.04
C ILE A 143 -16.25 13.71 -24.40
N MET A 144 -16.94 14.51 -25.20
CA MET A 144 -17.97 15.40 -24.70
C MET A 144 -19.12 14.64 -24.07
N ASP A 145 -19.56 13.54 -24.69
CA ASP A 145 -20.62 12.67 -24.16
C ASP A 145 -20.18 11.98 -22.85
N GLU A 146 -18.93 11.54 -22.77
CA GLU A 146 -18.37 10.91 -21.57
C GLU A 146 -18.28 11.90 -20.39
N LEU A 147 -17.80 13.13 -20.65
CA LEU A 147 -17.74 14.21 -19.64
C LEU A 147 -19.13 14.65 -19.17
N ILE A 148 -20.12 14.71 -20.07
CA ILE A 148 -21.51 15.04 -19.72
C ILE A 148 -22.13 13.92 -18.88
N SER A 149 -21.84 12.65 -19.20
CA SER A 149 -22.36 11.49 -18.47
C SER A 149 -21.79 11.41 -17.05
N GLU A 150 -20.50 11.73 -16.87
CA GLU A 150 -19.86 11.77 -15.55
C GLU A 150 -20.38 12.93 -14.70
N SER A 151 -20.55 14.12 -15.29
CA SER A 151 -21.11 15.26 -14.57
C SER A 151 -22.55 15.05 -14.12
N SER A 152 -23.33 14.28 -14.89
CA SER A 152 -24.74 13.95 -14.57
C SER A 152 -24.86 12.90 -13.45
N LYS A 153 -23.89 11.99 -13.32
CA LYS A 153 -23.86 10.98 -12.23
C LYS A 153 -23.47 11.60 -10.88
N GLU A 154 -22.68 12.66 -10.88
CA GLU A 154 -22.26 13.33 -9.64
C GLU A 154 -23.35 14.22 -9.04
N ASN A 155 -24.22 14.83 -9.85
CA ASN A 155 -25.32 15.65 -9.37
C ASN A 155 -26.46 14.82 -8.73
N ASN A 156 -26.50 13.52 -8.95
CA ASN A 156 -27.51 12.62 -8.38
C ASN A 156 -27.07 11.93 -7.06
N ASN A 157 -25.85 12.17 -6.59
CA ASN A 157 -25.34 11.59 -5.33
C ASN A 157 -25.20 12.61 -4.17
N ASP A 158 -25.63 13.85 -4.36
CA ASP A 158 -25.57 14.92 -3.34
C ASP A 158 -26.96 15.30 -2.75
N ASP A 159 -28.00 14.41 -2.94
CA ASP A 159 -29.31 14.52 -2.26
C ASP A 159 -29.47 13.50 -1.13
#